data_60f72c7c5d256b1050aa366dcea7c1d5
#
_entry.id   60f72c7c5d256b1050aa366dcea7c1d5
#
_cell.length_a   1.000
_cell.length_b   1.000
_cell.length_c   1.000
_cell.angle_alpha   90.00
_cell.angle_beta   90.00
_cell.angle_gamma   90.00
#
_symmetry.space_group_name_H-M   'P 1'
#
loop_
_entity.id
_entity.type
_entity.pdbx_description
1 polymer ?
#
loop_
_entity_poly.entity_id
_entity_poly.type
_entity_poly.pdbx_seq_one_letter_code
_entity_poly.pdbx_strand_id
1 'polypeptide(L)'
;MIKFTKVRKMLMGLMVVGQLIAVPVVANAAPSKESVEVKKYDSLKAAAEDYAKVLQEISNYGSRQMLKSINPDVDKYVAKKNNATLKKQWEDSNTMLIEQFDVSVYKVNENGNEGEVVFLIKGYDENALNKYLGDNASKYVEKVDNSKDEIEVNIDKYIKLQYDYLTKTKKINLATSTVKFKKGSDNKWQVVK
;
A
#
# COMPACT_ATOMS: atom_id res chain seq x y z
N MET A 1 25.83 -8.86 2.78
CA MET A 1 24.94 -9.99 3.16
C MET A 1 24.29 -9.67 4.48
N ILE A 2 23.03 -9.96 4.62
CA ILE A 2 22.28 -9.82 5.87
C ILE A 2 21.68 -11.18 6.23
N LYS A 3 21.69 -11.51 7.53
CA LYS A 3 21.05 -12.71 8.06
C LYS A 3 19.64 -12.39 8.54
N PHE A 4 18.70 -13.23 8.19
CA PHE A 4 17.30 -13.11 8.60
C PHE A 4 16.82 -14.42 9.22
N THR A 5 16.01 -14.34 10.28
CA THR A 5 15.29 -15.51 10.77
C THR A 5 14.17 -15.90 9.81
N LYS A 6 13.79 -17.19 9.72
CA LYS A 6 12.77 -17.68 8.76
C LYS A 6 11.41 -16.99 8.91
N VAL A 7 11.01 -16.61 10.10
CA VAL A 7 9.77 -15.86 10.35
C VAL A 7 9.79 -14.48 9.69
N ARG A 8 10.91 -13.75 9.74
CA ARG A 8 11.09 -12.50 8.98
C ARG A 8 11.14 -12.69 7.47
N LYS A 9 11.46 -13.90 6.98
CA LYS A 9 11.55 -14.25 5.56
C LYS A 9 10.20 -14.28 4.87
N MET A 10 9.19 -14.86 5.51
CA MET A 10 7.81 -14.79 5.03
C MET A 10 7.33 -13.35 4.94
N LEU A 11 7.82 -12.48 5.83
CA LEU A 11 7.43 -11.06 5.89
C LEU A 11 8.12 -10.18 4.83
N MET A 12 9.28 -10.54 4.30
CA MET A 12 9.90 -9.79 3.20
C MET A 12 9.19 -9.99 1.85
N GLY A 13 8.47 -11.10 1.70
CA GLY A 13 7.61 -11.36 0.57
C GLY A 13 6.11 -11.21 0.86
N LEU A 14 5.73 -11.15 2.14
CA LEU A 14 4.35 -11.12 2.60
C LEU A 14 3.99 -9.71 3.06
N MET A 15 3.87 -8.79 2.11
CA MET A 15 3.49 -7.48 2.51
C MET A 15 2.31 -6.92 1.78
N VAL A 16 1.37 -6.53 2.60
CA VAL A 16 0.59 -5.31 2.50
C VAL A 16 -0.87 -5.40 2.12
N VAL A 17 -1.40 -6.48 1.55
CA VAL A 17 -2.76 -6.40 0.99
C VAL A 17 -3.89 -6.86 1.92
N GLY A 18 -3.61 -7.65 2.95
CA GLY A 18 -4.68 -8.28 3.75
C GLY A 18 -5.52 -7.33 4.61
N GLN A 19 -5.12 -6.09 4.83
CA GLN A 19 -5.78 -5.21 5.80
C GLN A 19 -6.55 -4.02 5.22
N LEU A 20 -6.38 -3.68 3.95
CA LEU A 20 -7.07 -2.53 3.34
C LEU A 20 -8.41 -2.87 2.69
N ILE A 21 -8.73 -4.15 2.49
CA ILE A 21 -10.05 -4.57 1.97
C ILE A 21 -11.13 -4.43 3.05
N ALA A 22 -10.77 -4.43 4.31
CA ALA A 22 -11.65 -4.06 5.40
C ALA A 22 -11.35 -2.62 5.83
N VAL A 23 -11.70 -1.64 5.03
CA VAL A 23 -11.90 -0.29 5.55
C VAL A 23 -13.32 -0.28 6.16
N PRO A 24 -13.48 -0.67 7.43
CA PRO A 24 -14.59 -0.15 8.17
C PRO A 24 -14.30 1.34 8.20
N VAL A 25 -15.27 2.13 7.80
CA VAL A 25 -15.37 3.56 8.05
C VAL A 25 -14.35 3.96 9.13
N VAL A 26 -13.25 4.61 8.74
CA VAL A 26 -12.26 5.09 9.69
C VAL A 26 -12.88 6.31 10.38
N ALA A 27 -13.81 6.01 11.28
CA ALA A 27 -14.33 7.01 12.23
C ALA A 27 -13.41 7.19 13.44
N ASN A 28 -12.32 6.40 13.59
CA ASN A 28 -11.54 6.37 14.83
C ASN A 28 -10.00 6.37 14.69
N ALA A 29 -9.44 6.64 13.54
CA ALA A 29 -8.02 7.01 13.45
C ALA A 29 -7.90 8.53 13.52
N ALA A 30 -8.31 9.13 14.64
CA ALA A 30 -8.07 10.52 14.89
C ALA A 30 -6.62 10.75 15.32
N PRO A 31 -5.85 11.58 14.62
CA PRO A 31 -4.89 12.41 15.31
C PRO A 31 -5.69 13.45 16.09
N SER A 32 -5.42 13.54 17.43
CA SER A 32 -5.75 14.63 18.36
C SER A 32 -7.01 15.46 18.08
N LYS A 33 -7.79 15.62 19.11
CA LYS A 33 -8.94 16.48 19.43
C LYS A 33 -9.03 17.89 18.77
N GLU A 34 -8.88 18.00 17.47
CA GLU A 34 -9.41 19.11 16.69
C GLU A 34 -10.70 18.61 16.05
N SER A 35 -11.77 19.34 16.21
CA SER A 35 -13.06 19.11 15.55
C SER A 35 -12.78 19.02 14.05
N VAL A 36 -12.76 17.80 13.50
CA VAL A 36 -12.63 17.59 12.05
C VAL A 36 -13.88 18.22 11.44
N GLU A 37 -13.70 19.39 10.86
CA GLU A 37 -14.74 20.07 10.13
C GLU A 37 -15.19 19.13 8.99
N VAL A 38 -16.44 18.68 9.04
CA VAL A 38 -16.98 17.78 8.03
C VAL A 38 -17.07 18.56 6.73
N LYS A 39 -16.19 18.27 5.80
CA LYS A 39 -16.20 18.89 4.48
C LYS A 39 -17.54 18.65 3.79
N LYS A 40 -18.09 19.70 3.22
CA LYS A 40 -19.38 19.71 2.54
C LYS A 40 -19.22 20.09 1.08
N TYR A 41 -19.93 19.41 0.20
CA TYR A 41 -19.73 19.50 -1.24
C TYR A 41 -21.03 19.83 -1.98
N ASP A 42 -20.92 20.61 -3.06
CA ASP A 42 -22.05 21.01 -3.88
C ASP A 42 -22.60 19.85 -4.74
N SER A 43 -21.77 18.86 -5.06
CA SER A 43 -22.17 17.68 -5.82
C SER A 43 -21.65 16.40 -5.20
N LEU A 44 -22.39 15.30 -5.41
CA LEU A 44 -21.96 13.97 -5.00
C LEU A 44 -20.64 13.56 -5.68
N LYS A 45 -20.45 13.96 -6.93
CA LYS A 45 -19.22 13.69 -7.67
C LYS A 45 -18.02 14.38 -7.01
N ALA A 46 -18.12 15.65 -6.63
CA ALA A 46 -17.05 16.37 -5.94
C ALA A 46 -16.72 15.75 -4.57
N ALA A 47 -17.76 15.35 -3.81
CA ALA A 47 -17.59 14.63 -2.55
C ALA A 47 -16.86 13.30 -2.75
N ALA A 48 -17.23 12.54 -3.78
CA ALA A 48 -16.63 11.27 -4.11
C ALA A 48 -15.15 11.41 -4.53
N GLU A 49 -14.82 12.39 -5.36
CA GLU A 49 -13.45 12.64 -5.82
C GLU A 49 -12.52 13.06 -4.66
N ASP A 50 -13.01 13.89 -3.74
CA ASP A 50 -12.22 14.26 -2.55
C ASP A 50 -12.07 13.06 -1.60
N TYR A 51 -13.12 12.26 -1.43
CA TYR A 51 -13.05 11.05 -0.61
C TYR A 51 -12.07 10.01 -1.19
N ALA A 52 -12.00 9.86 -2.52
CA ALA A 52 -11.01 9.02 -3.17
C ALA A 52 -9.57 9.44 -2.83
N LYS A 53 -9.30 10.77 -2.80
CA LYS A 53 -7.98 11.30 -2.40
C LYS A 53 -7.67 10.96 -0.93
N VAL A 54 -8.64 11.10 -0.05
CA VAL A 54 -8.47 10.73 1.38
C VAL A 54 -8.16 9.24 1.52
N LEU A 55 -8.88 8.37 0.81
CA LEU A 55 -8.60 6.93 0.81
C LEU A 55 -7.20 6.62 0.26
N GLN A 56 -6.77 7.32 -0.79
CA GLN A 56 -5.43 7.20 -1.35
C GLN A 56 -4.34 7.60 -0.34
N GLU A 57 -4.52 8.71 0.37
CA GLU A 57 -3.59 9.20 1.39
C GLU A 57 -3.49 8.22 2.58
N ILE A 58 -4.62 7.71 3.06
CA ILE A 58 -4.66 6.69 4.13
C ILE A 58 -3.92 5.43 3.70
N SER A 59 -4.14 4.99 2.47
CA SER A 59 -3.49 3.83 1.88
C SER A 59 -1.96 4.01 1.83
N ASN A 60 -1.51 5.14 1.29
CA ASN A 60 -0.09 5.49 1.19
C ASN A 60 0.56 5.61 2.58
N TYR A 61 -0.16 6.19 3.56
CA TYR A 61 0.32 6.27 4.93
C TYR A 61 0.49 4.89 5.56
N GLY A 62 -0.50 4.00 5.44
CA GLY A 62 -0.43 2.63 5.93
C GLY A 62 0.74 1.86 5.34
N SER A 63 0.90 1.92 4.01
CA SER A 63 2.03 1.29 3.29
C SER A 63 3.38 1.82 3.77
N ARG A 64 3.49 3.13 3.98
CA ARG A 64 4.73 3.76 4.50
C ARG A 64 5.09 3.29 5.91
N GLN A 65 4.11 3.22 6.82
CA GLN A 65 4.36 2.74 8.19
C GLN A 65 4.81 1.28 8.18
N MET A 66 4.18 0.46 7.38
CA MET A 66 4.54 -0.94 7.25
C MET A 66 5.96 -1.13 6.70
N LEU A 67 6.32 -0.48 5.60
CA LEU A 67 7.68 -0.57 5.04
C LEU A 67 8.75 -0.15 6.04
N LYS A 68 8.51 0.92 6.82
CA LYS A 68 9.42 1.33 7.90
C LYS A 68 9.63 0.26 8.96
N SER A 69 8.60 -0.53 9.27
CA SER A 69 8.68 -1.58 10.30
C SER A 69 9.42 -2.82 9.84
N ILE A 70 9.48 -3.07 8.54
CA ILE A 70 9.92 -4.37 8.00
C ILE A 70 11.35 -4.35 7.50
N ASN A 71 11.81 -3.26 6.95
CA ASN A 71 13.10 -3.20 6.24
C ASN A 71 14.22 -2.38 6.91
N PRO A 72 14.27 -2.19 8.26
CA PRO A 72 15.28 -1.33 8.87
C PRO A 72 16.71 -1.81 8.64
N ASP A 73 16.93 -3.12 8.45
CA ASP A 73 18.25 -3.67 8.22
C ASP A 73 18.69 -3.51 6.77
N VAL A 74 17.74 -3.55 5.83
CA VAL A 74 18.00 -3.24 4.40
C VAL A 74 18.32 -1.76 4.25
N ASP A 75 17.56 -0.87 4.90
CA ASP A 75 17.81 0.57 4.89
C ASP A 75 19.23 0.90 5.40
N LYS A 76 19.62 0.30 6.53
CA LYS A 76 20.99 0.45 7.09
C LYS A 76 22.07 -0.06 6.14
N TYR A 77 21.80 -1.18 5.46
CA TYR A 77 22.74 -1.76 4.50
C TYR A 77 22.94 -0.84 3.31
N VAL A 78 21.85 -0.36 2.71
CA VAL A 78 21.85 0.53 1.54
C VAL A 78 22.54 1.86 1.90
N ALA A 79 22.24 2.42 3.09
CA ALA A 79 22.86 3.66 3.56
C ALA A 79 24.39 3.55 3.73
N LYS A 80 24.89 2.38 4.14
CA LYS A 80 26.32 2.13 4.31
C LYS A 80 27.06 1.85 2.99
N LYS A 81 26.31 1.43 1.96
CA LYS A 81 26.89 1.08 0.67
C LYS A 81 27.02 2.32 -0.20
N ASN A 82 28.23 2.71 -0.57
CA ASN A 82 28.44 3.83 -1.49
C ASN A 82 28.14 3.42 -2.95
N ASN A 83 26.86 3.08 -3.22
CA ASN A 83 26.38 2.66 -4.53
C ASN A 83 25.09 3.42 -4.87
N ALA A 84 25.23 4.47 -5.67
CA ALA A 84 24.13 5.35 -6.06
C ALA A 84 23.02 4.61 -6.82
N THR A 85 23.35 3.66 -7.69
CA THR A 85 22.37 2.87 -8.45
C THR A 85 21.53 1.99 -7.52
N LEU A 86 22.17 1.29 -6.58
CA LEU A 86 21.48 0.45 -5.62
C LEU A 86 20.55 1.27 -4.72
N LYS A 87 21.05 2.43 -4.26
CA LYS A 87 20.27 3.35 -3.44
C LYS A 87 19.03 3.81 -4.20
N LYS A 88 19.19 4.25 -5.45
CA LYS A 88 18.08 4.67 -6.28
C LYS A 88 17.05 3.54 -6.50
N GLN A 89 17.50 2.33 -6.84
CA GLN A 89 16.60 1.19 -7.03
C GLN A 89 15.80 0.87 -5.77
N TRP A 90 16.43 0.98 -4.59
CA TRP A 90 15.75 0.78 -3.31
C TRP A 90 14.72 1.87 -3.02
N GLU A 91 15.08 3.13 -3.21
CA GLU A 91 14.19 4.29 -3.02
C GLU A 91 12.99 4.24 -3.98
N ASP A 92 13.22 3.96 -5.27
CA ASP A 92 12.18 3.82 -6.28
C ASP A 92 11.24 2.64 -5.95
N SER A 93 11.79 1.48 -5.53
CA SER A 93 10.99 0.32 -5.10
C SER A 93 10.11 0.64 -3.90
N ASN A 94 10.65 1.32 -2.90
CA ASN A 94 9.88 1.76 -1.73
C ASN A 94 8.78 2.75 -2.12
N THR A 95 9.05 3.69 -3.02
CA THR A 95 8.04 4.60 -3.54
C THR A 95 6.92 3.85 -4.25
N MET A 96 7.24 2.92 -5.15
CA MET A 96 6.24 2.09 -5.83
C MET A 96 5.40 1.26 -4.86
N LEU A 97 5.99 0.75 -3.78
CA LEU A 97 5.27 -0.01 -2.75
C LEU A 97 4.45 0.88 -1.82
N ILE A 98 4.88 2.11 -1.54
CA ILE A 98 4.08 3.10 -0.80
C ILE A 98 2.85 3.48 -1.63
N GLU A 99 3.03 3.71 -2.91
CA GLU A 99 2.00 4.11 -3.87
C GLU A 99 1.36 2.89 -4.58
N GLN A 100 1.39 1.73 -3.93
CA GLN A 100 0.95 0.48 -4.56
C GLN A 100 -0.52 0.45 -4.94
N PHE A 101 -1.37 1.25 -4.28
CA PHE A 101 -2.79 1.31 -4.58
C PHE A 101 -3.13 2.61 -5.33
N ASP A 102 -4.05 2.50 -6.30
CA ASP A 102 -4.72 3.63 -6.92
C ASP A 102 -6.21 3.53 -6.60
N VAL A 103 -6.75 4.56 -5.96
CA VAL A 103 -8.16 4.65 -5.63
C VAL A 103 -8.83 5.66 -6.56
N SER A 104 -9.89 5.24 -7.24
CA SER A 104 -10.63 6.09 -8.17
C SER A 104 -12.13 5.88 -8.05
N VAL A 105 -12.92 6.91 -8.38
CA VAL A 105 -14.36 6.80 -8.49
C VAL A 105 -14.70 5.94 -9.71
N TYR A 106 -15.42 4.84 -9.51
CA TYR A 106 -15.86 3.94 -10.57
C TYR A 106 -17.29 4.22 -11.00
N LYS A 107 -18.19 4.40 -10.02
CA LYS A 107 -19.62 4.64 -10.30
C LYS A 107 -20.21 5.55 -9.23
N VAL A 108 -21.08 6.46 -9.65
CA VAL A 108 -21.84 7.35 -8.79
C VAL A 108 -23.32 7.15 -9.08
N ASN A 109 -24.10 6.84 -8.03
CA ASN A 109 -25.55 6.73 -8.07
C ASN A 109 -26.12 7.78 -7.11
N GLU A 110 -26.96 8.68 -7.62
CA GLU A 110 -27.64 9.69 -6.83
C GLU A 110 -29.16 9.45 -6.89
N ASN A 111 -29.81 9.43 -5.73
CA ASN A 111 -31.24 9.27 -5.60
C ASN A 111 -31.77 10.27 -4.55
N GLY A 112 -32.20 11.43 -5.01
CA GLY A 112 -32.69 12.51 -4.15
C GLY A 112 -31.58 13.01 -3.19
N ASN A 113 -31.77 12.76 -1.90
CA ASN A 113 -30.82 13.15 -0.83
C ASN A 113 -29.85 12.04 -0.44
N GLU A 114 -29.88 10.89 -1.09
CA GLU A 114 -29.00 9.76 -0.85
C GLU A 114 -28.10 9.53 -2.06
N GLY A 115 -26.85 9.18 -1.77
CA GLY A 115 -25.85 8.86 -2.79
C GLY A 115 -25.11 7.59 -2.45
N GLU A 116 -24.78 6.82 -3.47
CA GLU A 116 -23.92 5.66 -3.38
C GLU A 116 -22.79 5.78 -4.39
N VAL A 117 -21.58 5.67 -3.91
CA VAL A 117 -20.37 5.76 -4.74
C VAL A 117 -19.60 4.47 -4.63
N VAL A 118 -19.30 3.88 -5.78
CA VAL A 118 -18.40 2.73 -5.89
C VAL A 118 -17.01 3.22 -6.26
N PHE A 119 -16.03 2.87 -5.46
CA PHE A 119 -14.62 3.13 -5.71
C PHE A 119 -13.95 1.89 -6.28
N LEU A 120 -13.10 2.05 -7.27
CA LEU A 120 -12.22 1.01 -7.79
C LEU A 120 -10.85 1.16 -7.16
N ILE A 121 -10.34 0.06 -6.61
CA ILE A 121 -9.01 -0.05 -6.04
C ILE A 121 -8.16 -0.89 -7.00
N LYS A 122 -7.13 -0.30 -7.57
CA LYS A 122 -6.10 -1.00 -8.35
C LYS A 122 -4.84 -1.13 -7.51
N GLY A 123 -4.07 -2.17 -7.76
CA GLY A 123 -2.80 -2.34 -7.06
C GLY A 123 -1.95 -3.44 -7.69
N TYR A 124 -0.75 -3.63 -7.15
CA TYR A 124 0.06 -4.78 -7.54
C TYR A 124 -0.53 -6.07 -6.98
N ASP A 125 -0.46 -7.14 -7.76
CA ASP A 125 -0.78 -8.48 -7.28
C ASP A 125 0.34 -8.97 -6.37
N GLU A 126 0.06 -8.98 -5.06
CA GLU A 126 1.02 -9.41 -4.04
C GLU A 126 1.37 -10.89 -4.18
N ASN A 127 0.40 -11.72 -4.49
CA ASN A 127 0.67 -13.16 -4.68
C ASN A 127 1.60 -13.39 -5.86
N ALA A 128 1.44 -12.63 -6.94
CA ALA A 128 2.31 -12.70 -8.10
C ALA A 128 3.72 -12.18 -7.78
N LEU A 129 3.86 -11.09 -6.98
CA LEU A 129 5.16 -10.61 -6.51
C LEU A 129 5.85 -11.64 -5.62
N ASN A 130 5.14 -12.19 -4.64
CA ASN A 130 5.67 -13.20 -3.72
C ASN A 130 6.09 -14.47 -4.46
N LYS A 131 5.26 -14.92 -5.41
CA LYS A 131 5.60 -16.04 -6.28
C LYS A 131 6.86 -15.75 -7.10
N TYR A 132 6.96 -14.58 -7.72
CA TYR A 132 8.12 -14.18 -8.50
C TYR A 132 9.40 -14.17 -7.65
N LEU A 133 9.37 -13.59 -6.45
CA LEU A 133 10.51 -13.57 -5.54
C LEU A 133 10.86 -14.99 -5.07
N GLY A 134 9.87 -15.81 -4.76
CA GLY A 134 10.07 -17.22 -4.38
C GLY A 134 10.70 -18.04 -5.48
N ASP A 135 10.16 -17.99 -6.69
CA ASP A 135 10.68 -18.72 -7.88
C ASP A 135 12.13 -18.29 -8.22
N ASN A 136 12.53 -17.09 -7.86
CA ASN A 136 13.87 -16.55 -8.09
C ASN A 136 14.75 -16.53 -6.83
N ALA A 137 14.35 -17.20 -5.75
CA ALA A 137 15.08 -17.19 -4.47
C ALA A 137 16.55 -17.63 -4.62
N SER A 138 16.84 -18.60 -5.47
CA SER A 138 18.21 -19.07 -5.77
C SER A 138 19.15 -17.98 -6.31
N LYS A 139 18.59 -16.87 -6.81
CA LYS A 139 19.40 -15.77 -7.32
C LYS A 139 19.92 -14.84 -6.22
N TYR A 140 19.28 -14.79 -5.06
CA TYR A 140 19.62 -13.88 -3.97
C TYR A 140 19.79 -14.53 -2.59
N VAL A 141 19.30 -15.75 -2.38
CA VAL A 141 19.57 -16.53 -1.17
C VAL A 141 20.90 -17.26 -1.35
N GLU A 142 21.88 -16.94 -0.50
CA GLU A 142 23.23 -17.50 -0.62
C GLU A 142 23.43 -18.69 0.31
N LYS A 143 22.78 -18.69 1.48
CA LYS A 143 22.88 -19.78 2.44
C LYS A 143 21.60 -19.97 3.23
N VAL A 144 21.27 -21.21 3.53
CA VAL A 144 20.17 -21.59 4.43
C VAL A 144 20.79 -22.38 5.58
N ASP A 145 20.65 -21.90 6.82
CA ASP A 145 21.01 -22.61 8.03
C ASP A 145 19.74 -23.09 8.74
N ASN A 146 19.38 -24.35 8.52
CA ASN A 146 18.17 -24.92 9.10
C ASN A 146 18.29 -25.13 10.62
N SER A 147 19.53 -25.26 11.15
CA SER A 147 19.75 -25.45 12.59
C SER A 147 19.47 -24.18 13.39
N LYS A 148 19.68 -23.01 12.78
CA LYS A 148 19.47 -21.69 13.39
C LYS A 148 18.22 -20.98 12.86
N ASP A 149 17.48 -21.64 11.98
CA ASP A 149 16.37 -21.01 11.28
C ASP A 149 16.75 -19.67 10.57
N GLU A 150 17.96 -19.61 10.00
CA GLU A 150 18.52 -18.43 9.36
C GLU A 150 18.72 -18.61 7.86
N ILE A 151 18.62 -17.51 7.10
CA ILE A 151 19.11 -17.39 5.72
C ILE A 151 20.07 -16.21 5.58
N GLU A 152 21.05 -16.37 4.73
CA GLU A 152 21.87 -15.26 4.24
C GLU A 152 21.36 -14.80 2.90
N VAL A 153 21.11 -13.49 2.77
CA VAL A 153 20.56 -12.87 1.58
C VAL A 153 21.57 -11.88 1.00
N ASN A 154 21.77 -11.97 -0.30
CA ASN A 154 22.46 -10.96 -1.08
C ASN A 154 21.49 -9.81 -1.36
N ILE A 155 21.60 -8.75 -0.58
CA ILE A 155 20.67 -7.63 -0.65
C ILE A 155 20.71 -6.90 -1.99
N ASP A 156 21.87 -6.78 -2.61
CA ASP A 156 22.00 -6.13 -3.92
C ASP A 156 21.16 -6.84 -4.98
N LYS A 157 21.27 -8.16 -5.01
CA LYS A 157 20.51 -9.01 -5.94
C LYS A 157 19.02 -9.00 -5.63
N TYR A 158 18.64 -9.01 -4.34
CA TYR A 158 17.26 -8.92 -3.90
C TYR A 158 16.62 -7.60 -4.34
N ILE A 159 17.25 -6.46 -4.04
CA ILE A 159 16.76 -5.12 -4.42
C ILE A 159 16.59 -5.03 -5.93
N LYS A 160 17.60 -5.49 -6.69
CA LYS A 160 17.52 -5.48 -8.15
C LYS A 160 16.34 -6.31 -8.65
N LEU A 161 16.13 -7.50 -8.11
CA LEU A 161 15.06 -8.39 -8.51
C LEU A 161 13.68 -7.79 -8.22
N GLN A 162 13.50 -7.20 -7.05
CA GLN A 162 12.25 -6.51 -6.66
C GLN A 162 11.99 -5.29 -7.55
N TYR A 163 13.00 -4.47 -7.79
CA TYR A 163 12.91 -3.31 -8.66
C TYR A 163 12.55 -3.70 -10.10
N ASP A 164 13.24 -4.71 -10.66
CA ASP A 164 12.98 -5.21 -12.00
C ASP A 164 11.54 -5.75 -12.17
N TYR A 165 10.97 -6.34 -11.12
CA TYR A 165 9.59 -6.79 -11.12
C TYR A 165 8.62 -5.60 -11.09
N LEU A 166 8.75 -4.72 -10.10
CA LEU A 166 7.83 -3.60 -9.90
C LEU A 166 7.78 -2.66 -11.10
N THR A 167 8.92 -2.38 -11.72
CA THR A 167 8.99 -1.50 -12.89
C THR A 167 8.33 -2.07 -14.14
N LYS A 168 8.19 -3.40 -14.23
CA LYS A 168 7.60 -4.10 -15.39
C LYS A 168 6.15 -4.50 -15.17
N THR A 169 5.69 -4.51 -13.91
CA THR A 169 4.36 -4.99 -13.54
C THR A 169 3.37 -3.84 -13.54
N LYS A 170 2.19 -4.09 -14.12
CA LYS A 170 1.07 -3.14 -14.09
C LYS A 170 0.17 -3.43 -12.91
N LYS A 171 -0.41 -2.39 -12.33
CA LYS A 171 -1.48 -2.52 -11.34
C LYS A 171 -2.73 -3.13 -11.99
N ILE A 172 -3.37 -4.03 -11.28
CA ILE A 172 -4.60 -4.70 -11.70
C ILE A 172 -5.78 -4.25 -10.82
N ASN A 173 -7.00 -4.52 -11.24
CA ASN A 173 -8.17 -4.31 -10.40
C ASN A 173 -8.17 -5.34 -9.26
N LEU A 174 -8.08 -4.87 -8.02
CA LEU A 174 -8.05 -5.74 -6.85
C LEU A 174 -9.43 -5.86 -6.20
N ALA A 175 -10.12 -4.73 -6.04
CA ALA A 175 -11.40 -4.68 -5.34
C ALA A 175 -12.22 -3.45 -5.73
N THR A 176 -13.49 -3.47 -5.33
CA THR A 176 -14.34 -2.30 -5.27
C THR A 176 -14.84 -2.10 -3.85
N SER A 177 -15.03 -0.83 -3.47
CA SER A 177 -15.62 -0.45 -2.19
C SER A 177 -16.77 0.49 -2.42
N THR A 178 -17.87 0.30 -1.69
CA THR A 178 -19.07 1.14 -1.80
C THR A 178 -19.21 2.00 -0.57
N VAL A 179 -19.39 3.31 -0.76
CA VAL A 179 -19.56 4.29 0.31
C VAL A 179 -20.86 5.04 0.09
N LYS A 180 -21.61 5.24 1.17
CA LYS A 180 -22.86 6.00 1.16
C LYS A 180 -22.61 7.46 1.53
N PHE A 181 -23.33 8.33 0.83
CA PHE A 181 -23.31 9.77 1.04
C PHE A 181 -24.74 10.25 1.28
N LYS A 182 -24.90 11.36 1.97
CA LYS A 182 -26.21 11.99 2.21
C LYS A 182 -26.10 13.50 2.02
N LYS A 183 -27.16 14.08 1.48
CA LYS A 183 -27.32 15.52 1.38
C LYS A 183 -27.89 16.04 2.70
N GLY A 184 -27.21 17.00 3.32
CA GLY A 184 -27.67 17.66 4.54
C GLY A 184 -28.82 18.66 4.28
N SER A 185 -29.34 19.25 5.37
CA SER A 185 -30.37 20.29 5.28
C SER A 185 -29.93 21.57 4.55
N ASP A 186 -28.62 21.78 4.46
CA ASP A 186 -27.95 22.85 3.69
C ASP A 186 -27.75 22.50 2.23
N ASN A 187 -28.35 21.41 1.76
CA ASN A 187 -28.24 20.90 0.40
C ASN A 187 -26.82 20.50 -0.04
N LYS A 188 -25.92 20.21 0.93
CA LYS A 188 -24.53 19.80 0.69
C LYS A 188 -24.33 18.31 0.97
N TRP A 189 -23.49 17.67 0.13
CA TRP A 189 -23.14 16.26 0.28
C TRP A 189 -22.07 16.02 1.35
N GLN A 190 -22.23 14.95 2.10
CA GLN A 190 -21.30 14.47 3.10
C GLN A 190 -21.33 12.94 3.19
N VAL A 191 -20.25 12.35 3.66
CA VAL A 191 -20.18 10.88 3.89
C VAL A 191 -21.09 10.51 5.06
N VAL A 192 -21.84 9.41 4.91
CA VAL A 192 -22.63 8.82 6.00
C VAL A 192 -21.67 8.05 6.91
N LYS A 193 -21.68 8.38 8.19
CA LYS A 193 -20.90 7.68 9.23
C LYS A 193 -21.53 6.35 9.58
#